data_b56d93e433c9b909c4de1c3d0ca4e9b2
#
_entry.id   b56d93e433c9b909c4de1c3d0ca4e9b2
#
_cell.length_a   1.000
_cell.length_b   1.000
_cell.length_c   1.000
_cell.angle_alpha   90.00
_cell.angle_beta   90.00
_cell.angle_gamma   90.00
#
_symmetry.space_group_name_H-M   'P 1'
#
loop_
_entity.id
_entity.type
_entity.pdbx_description
1 polymer ?
#
loop_
_entity_poly.entity_id
_entity_poly.type
_entity_poly.pdbx_seq_one_letter_code
_entity_poly.pdbx_strand_id
1 'polypeptide(L)'
;MNKKLNFFQSIRFKIALVFALLLLITLQIVGAYFVQQLKSDNLRTFKQRVELSTYVDNSLVDSLENPNTKKANRSIKGILEDINDSNVSEIQVVDAKSTIRGDSAVNDSSSVGQKTTNEDIANVIYNGRTYTKTTLNNSDNKRYYISITPLFSSKGNTNTVVGAVYLRANLESVYDSVNNVIVIFTTAALIAMVIGLLLAALISNAITTPIDEMKRQTTRIARGDYSGSVHVYGNDELGQLAMAVNNLSDRVEEAQESTESERRRLYSVLTHMSDGVIATDRR
;
A
#
# COMPACT_ATOMS: atom_id res chain seq x y z
N MET A 1 34.76 -34.09 2.13
CA MET A 1 33.70 -33.80 3.12
C MET A 1 32.77 -32.77 2.51
N ASN A 2 31.67 -33.18 1.84
CA ASN A 2 30.68 -32.27 1.26
C ASN A 2 29.79 -31.72 2.40
N LYS A 3 30.11 -30.55 2.89
CA LYS A 3 29.17 -29.78 3.73
C LYS A 3 27.98 -29.41 2.82
N LYS A 4 26.84 -30.13 2.96
CA LYS A 4 25.57 -29.66 2.40
C LYS A 4 25.37 -28.21 2.90
N LEU A 5 25.54 -27.22 2.03
CA LEU A 5 25.20 -25.85 2.36
C LEU A 5 23.74 -25.87 2.84
N ASN A 6 23.51 -25.40 4.05
CA ASN A 6 22.15 -25.22 4.53
C ASN A 6 21.39 -24.39 3.49
N PHE A 7 20.18 -24.77 3.14
CA PHE A 7 19.31 -24.09 2.17
C PHE A 7 19.33 -22.57 2.32
N PHE A 8 19.35 -22.08 3.55
CA PHE A 8 19.42 -20.66 3.90
C PHE A 8 20.76 -19.96 3.55
N GLN A 9 21.84 -20.71 3.31
CA GLN A 9 23.15 -20.15 2.94
C GLN A 9 23.34 -20.04 1.42
N SER A 10 22.41 -20.63 0.65
CA SER A 10 22.43 -20.59 -0.81
C SER A 10 22.21 -19.15 -1.32
N ILE A 11 23.00 -18.75 -2.32
CA ILE A 11 22.84 -17.49 -3.04
C ILE A 11 21.43 -17.38 -3.61
N ARG A 12 20.87 -18.48 -4.09
CA ARG A 12 19.49 -18.57 -4.61
C ARG A 12 18.46 -18.10 -3.59
N PHE A 13 18.58 -18.60 -2.36
CA PHE A 13 17.69 -18.21 -1.27
C PHE A 13 17.85 -16.73 -0.89
N LYS A 14 19.10 -16.24 -0.84
CA LYS A 14 19.37 -14.82 -0.50
C LYS A 14 18.77 -13.88 -1.53
N ILE A 15 18.93 -14.15 -2.82
CA ILE A 15 18.35 -13.35 -3.90
C ILE A 15 16.82 -13.38 -3.81
N ALA A 16 16.21 -14.55 -3.69
CA ALA A 16 14.75 -14.67 -3.56
C ALA A 16 14.21 -13.93 -2.32
N LEU A 17 14.93 -14.01 -1.18
CA LEU A 17 14.57 -13.32 0.05
C LEU A 17 14.61 -11.79 -0.12
N VAL A 18 15.68 -11.26 -0.74
CA VAL A 18 15.82 -9.81 -0.97
C VAL A 18 14.69 -9.30 -1.88
N PHE A 19 14.37 -10.02 -2.97
CA PHE A 19 13.25 -9.66 -3.84
C PHE A 19 11.90 -9.73 -3.11
N ALA A 20 11.67 -10.76 -2.31
CA ALA A 20 10.44 -10.91 -1.54
C ALA A 20 10.27 -9.77 -0.52
N LEU A 21 11.34 -9.41 0.20
CA LEU A 21 11.32 -8.29 1.15
C LEU A 21 11.09 -6.95 0.45
N LEU A 22 11.74 -6.72 -0.69
CA LEU A 22 11.57 -5.48 -1.47
C LEU A 22 10.12 -5.35 -1.97
N LEU A 23 9.55 -6.43 -2.53
CA LEU A 23 8.14 -6.46 -2.94
C LEU A 23 7.20 -6.21 -1.75
N LEU A 24 7.44 -6.86 -0.62
CA LEU A 24 6.61 -6.71 0.56
C LEU A 24 6.63 -5.28 1.08
N ILE A 25 7.81 -4.66 1.19
CA ILE A 25 7.97 -3.27 1.66
C ILE A 25 7.28 -2.30 0.70
N THR A 26 7.50 -2.45 -0.61
CA THR A 26 6.86 -1.57 -1.61
C THR A 26 5.35 -1.69 -1.61
N LEU A 27 4.80 -2.90 -1.54
CA LEU A 27 3.36 -3.14 -1.46
C LEU A 27 2.75 -2.57 -0.17
N GLN A 28 3.45 -2.69 0.98
CA GLN A 28 3.00 -2.12 2.24
C GLN A 28 2.94 -0.58 2.19
N ILE A 29 3.98 0.07 1.68
CA ILE A 29 4.03 1.54 1.56
C ILE A 29 2.93 2.04 0.62
N VAL A 30 2.84 1.47 -0.58
CA VAL A 30 1.84 1.87 -1.58
C VAL A 30 0.43 1.60 -1.07
N GLY A 31 0.20 0.42 -0.46
CA GLY A 31 -1.11 0.05 0.08
C GLY A 31 -1.56 0.96 1.21
N ALA A 32 -0.69 1.24 2.17
CA ALA A 32 -1.01 2.13 3.28
C ALA A 32 -1.34 3.55 2.80
N TYR A 33 -0.55 4.10 1.89
CA TYR A 33 -0.81 5.40 1.29
C TYR A 33 -2.14 5.43 0.54
N PHE A 34 -2.41 4.43 -0.29
CA PHE A 34 -3.63 4.35 -1.09
C PHE A 34 -4.88 4.25 -0.23
N VAL A 35 -4.89 3.38 0.79
CA VAL A 35 -6.02 3.22 1.71
C VAL A 35 -6.28 4.52 2.49
N GLN A 36 -5.22 5.20 2.95
CA GLN A 36 -5.37 6.47 3.66
C GLN A 36 -5.94 7.56 2.76
N GLN A 37 -5.47 7.67 1.52
CA GLN A 37 -5.97 8.63 0.54
C GLN A 37 -7.43 8.35 0.19
N LEU A 38 -7.77 7.11 -0.11
CA LEU A 38 -9.14 6.70 -0.41
C LEU A 38 -10.12 7.01 0.72
N LYS A 39 -9.72 6.72 1.96
CA LYS A 39 -10.54 7.04 3.13
C LYS A 39 -10.77 8.54 3.26
N SER A 40 -9.73 9.35 3.06
CA SER A 40 -9.82 10.80 3.12
C SER A 40 -10.75 11.37 2.04
N ASP A 41 -10.59 10.90 0.80
CA ASP A 41 -11.38 11.35 -0.34
C ASP A 41 -12.86 10.95 -0.22
N ASN A 42 -13.13 9.70 0.20
CA ASN A 42 -14.48 9.23 0.43
C ASN A 42 -15.18 10.00 1.56
N LEU A 43 -14.47 10.24 2.67
CA LEU A 43 -15.01 11.05 3.76
C LEU A 43 -15.26 12.51 3.34
N ARG A 44 -14.37 13.10 2.55
CA ARG A 44 -14.53 14.45 2.03
C ARG A 44 -15.74 14.55 1.11
N THR A 45 -15.84 13.63 0.14
CA THR A 45 -16.96 13.57 -0.80
C THR A 45 -18.27 13.32 -0.08
N PHE A 46 -18.28 12.45 0.92
CA PHE A 46 -19.45 12.19 1.77
C PHE A 46 -19.89 13.46 2.50
N LYS A 47 -18.97 14.16 3.16
CA LYS A 47 -19.26 15.41 3.88
C LYS A 47 -19.85 16.47 2.94
N GLN A 48 -19.23 16.68 1.79
CA GLN A 48 -19.73 17.64 0.79
C GLN A 48 -21.13 17.32 0.28
N ARG A 49 -21.44 16.02 0.11
CA ARG A 49 -22.77 15.57 -0.34
C ARG A 49 -23.83 15.77 0.73
N VAL A 50 -23.48 15.62 1.99
CA VAL A 50 -24.38 15.71 3.14
C VAL A 50 -24.53 17.13 3.65
N GLU A 51 -23.61 18.05 3.32
CA GLU A 51 -23.73 19.47 3.63
C GLU A 51 -24.93 20.06 2.91
N LEU A 52 -25.71 20.83 3.67
CA LEU A 52 -26.88 21.54 3.15
C LEU A 52 -26.46 22.56 2.10
N SER A 53 -27.12 22.57 0.96
CA SER A 53 -26.90 23.58 -0.08
C SER A 53 -27.34 24.97 0.44
N THR A 54 -26.70 26.02 -0.06
CA THR A 54 -27.08 27.42 0.27
C THR A 54 -28.55 27.69 0.00
N TYR A 55 -29.13 27.06 -0.98
CA TYR A 55 -30.57 27.18 -1.29
C TYR A 55 -31.45 26.62 -0.16
N VAL A 56 -31.10 25.48 0.39
CA VAL A 56 -31.82 24.86 1.51
C VAL A 56 -31.69 25.69 2.76
N ASP A 57 -30.50 26.21 3.08
CA ASP A 57 -30.26 27.09 4.20
C ASP A 57 -31.14 28.35 4.14
N ASN A 58 -31.20 29.01 2.99
CA ASN A 58 -32.04 30.23 2.81
C ASN A 58 -33.54 29.95 2.97
N SER A 59 -34.02 28.81 2.46
CA SER A 59 -35.41 28.41 2.57
C SER A 59 -35.81 28.10 4.01
N LEU A 60 -34.92 27.47 4.77
CA LEU A 60 -35.11 27.19 6.19
C LEU A 60 -35.11 28.47 7.02
N VAL A 61 -34.19 29.40 6.75
CA VAL A 61 -34.12 30.71 7.40
C VAL A 61 -35.43 31.47 7.21
N ASP A 62 -35.93 31.58 5.98
CA ASP A 62 -37.19 32.30 5.70
C ASP A 62 -38.38 31.64 6.41
N SER A 63 -38.41 30.32 6.52
CA SER A 63 -39.44 29.60 7.28
C SER A 63 -39.38 29.80 8.79
N LEU A 64 -38.19 30.01 9.37
CA LEU A 64 -37.98 30.26 10.79
C LEU A 64 -38.27 31.73 11.15
N GLU A 65 -37.96 32.68 10.27
CA GLU A 65 -38.20 34.10 10.47
C GLU A 65 -39.68 34.48 10.33
N ASN A 66 -40.46 33.76 9.52
CA ASN A 66 -41.87 34.01 9.29
C ASN A 66 -42.75 32.89 9.90
N PRO A 67 -42.97 32.93 11.22
CA PRO A 67 -43.60 31.82 11.93
C PRO A 67 -45.15 31.83 11.82
N ASN A 68 -45.71 31.93 10.62
CA ASN A 68 -47.09 31.53 10.41
C ASN A 68 -47.14 29.98 10.51
N THR A 69 -47.34 29.53 11.74
CA THR A 69 -46.89 28.24 12.29
C THR A 69 -47.23 27.00 11.44
N LYS A 70 -48.39 27.00 10.75
CA LYS A 70 -48.78 25.85 9.91
C LYS A 70 -48.08 25.82 8.54
N LYS A 71 -47.85 27.01 7.95
CA LYS A 71 -47.20 27.11 6.62
C LYS A 71 -45.71 26.94 6.75
N ALA A 72 -45.07 27.48 7.79
CA ALA A 72 -43.67 27.33 8.06
C ALA A 72 -43.29 25.87 8.36
N ASN A 73 -44.02 25.16 9.24
CA ASN A 73 -43.78 23.74 9.53
C ASN A 73 -44.03 22.86 8.34
N ARG A 74 -44.99 23.17 7.45
CA ARG A 74 -45.21 22.44 6.21
C ARG A 74 -44.07 22.64 5.21
N SER A 75 -43.54 23.86 5.11
CA SER A 75 -42.36 24.15 4.27
C SER A 75 -41.11 23.45 4.78
N ILE A 76 -40.85 23.48 6.09
CA ILE A 76 -39.73 22.76 6.70
C ILE A 76 -39.84 21.25 6.42
N LYS A 77 -41.02 20.66 6.59
CA LYS A 77 -41.23 19.22 6.29
C LYS A 77 -40.95 18.91 4.83
N GLY A 78 -41.44 19.72 3.87
CA GLY A 78 -41.16 19.52 2.44
C GLY A 78 -39.65 19.58 2.13
N ILE A 79 -38.93 20.54 2.71
CA ILE A 79 -37.48 20.65 2.55
C ILE A 79 -36.74 19.42 3.12
N LEU A 80 -37.17 18.92 4.29
CA LEU A 80 -36.58 17.72 4.88
C LEU A 80 -36.85 16.46 4.05
N GLU A 81 -38.01 16.36 3.41
CA GLU A 81 -38.33 15.26 2.48
C GLU A 81 -37.47 15.32 1.22
N ASP A 82 -37.16 16.51 0.70
CA ASP A 82 -36.30 16.71 -0.47
C ASP A 82 -34.83 16.39 -0.20
N ILE A 83 -34.35 16.52 1.05
CA ILE A 83 -32.98 16.22 1.47
C ILE A 83 -32.78 14.71 1.75
N ASN A 84 -33.78 13.89 1.58
CA ASN A 84 -33.77 12.48 1.95
C ASN A 84 -32.74 11.66 1.11
N ASP A 85 -31.45 11.82 1.44
CA ASP A 85 -30.38 10.93 0.97
C ASP A 85 -30.38 9.65 1.83
N SER A 86 -30.22 8.51 1.20
CA SER A 86 -30.18 7.18 1.85
C SER A 86 -29.16 7.05 2.98
N ASN A 87 -28.19 7.95 3.02
CA ASN A 87 -27.15 7.98 4.07
C ASN A 87 -27.51 8.90 5.24
N VAL A 88 -28.51 9.77 5.10
CA VAL A 88 -28.97 10.66 6.15
C VAL A 88 -29.95 9.92 7.04
N SER A 89 -29.59 9.75 8.31
CA SER A 89 -30.40 9.02 9.28
C SER A 89 -31.39 9.94 10.00
N GLU A 90 -31.05 11.21 10.16
CA GLU A 90 -31.85 12.16 10.94
C GLU A 90 -31.45 13.60 10.58
N ILE A 91 -32.45 14.43 10.35
CA ILE A 91 -32.29 15.90 10.25
C ILE A 91 -33.27 16.55 11.19
N GLN A 92 -32.80 17.45 12.03
CA GLN A 92 -33.66 18.29 12.88
C GLN A 92 -33.40 19.77 12.59
N VAL A 93 -34.45 20.52 12.45
CA VAL A 93 -34.41 21.98 12.37
C VAL A 93 -34.88 22.55 13.72
N VAL A 94 -34.02 23.36 14.34
CA VAL A 94 -34.26 23.90 15.69
C VAL A 94 -34.20 25.41 15.62
N ASP A 95 -35.15 26.10 16.26
CA ASP A 95 -35.18 27.58 16.31
C ASP A 95 -34.20 28.13 17.36
N ALA A 96 -34.06 29.49 17.38
CA ALA A 96 -33.20 30.19 18.34
C ALA A 96 -33.60 29.97 19.81
N LYS A 97 -34.79 29.44 20.09
CA LYS A 97 -35.26 29.10 21.44
C LYS A 97 -35.03 27.65 21.79
N SER A 98 -34.24 26.94 20.98
CA SER A 98 -33.99 25.50 21.10
C SER A 98 -35.25 24.64 20.95
N THR A 99 -36.28 25.12 20.21
CA THR A 99 -37.49 24.35 19.92
C THR A 99 -37.37 23.65 18.59
N ILE A 100 -37.66 22.36 18.53
CA ILE A 100 -37.63 21.54 17.30
C ILE A 100 -38.80 21.99 16.41
N ARG A 101 -38.49 22.48 15.21
CA ARG A 101 -39.46 22.93 14.20
C ARG A 101 -39.71 21.93 13.09
N GLY A 102 -38.78 21.04 12.89
CA GLY A 102 -38.89 19.91 11.95
C GLY A 102 -37.97 18.79 12.34
N ASP A 103 -38.41 17.57 12.06
CA ASP A 103 -37.67 16.34 12.31
C ASP A 103 -37.96 15.37 11.17
N SER A 104 -36.90 14.82 10.55
CA SER A 104 -37.00 13.84 9.48
C SER A 104 -37.01 12.40 9.99
N ALA A 105 -36.83 12.19 11.28
CA ALA A 105 -36.91 10.84 11.85
C ALA A 105 -38.30 10.26 11.61
N VAL A 106 -38.37 9.23 10.79
CA VAL A 106 -39.54 8.73 10.04
C VAL A 106 -40.71 8.29 10.95
N ASN A 107 -40.49 8.13 12.25
CA ASN A 107 -41.52 7.54 13.12
C ASN A 107 -41.93 8.39 14.33
N ASP A 108 -41.37 9.59 14.51
CA ASP A 108 -41.71 10.35 15.71
C ASP A 108 -41.98 11.83 15.41
N SER A 109 -43.18 12.10 14.86
CA SER A 109 -43.74 13.47 14.80
C SER A 109 -43.98 14.07 16.20
N SER A 110 -43.65 13.35 17.27
CA SER A 110 -43.79 13.76 18.67
C SER A 110 -42.71 14.77 19.11
N SER A 111 -41.55 14.83 18.42
CA SER A 111 -40.46 15.74 18.78
C SER A 111 -40.70 17.21 18.36
N VAL A 112 -41.52 17.44 17.32
CA VAL A 112 -41.81 18.78 16.83
C VAL A 112 -42.61 19.61 17.86
N GLY A 113 -42.08 20.77 18.20
CA GLY A 113 -42.65 21.66 19.25
C GLY A 113 -42.03 21.43 20.64
N GLN A 114 -41.26 20.40 20.83
CA GLN A 114 -40.50 20.19 22.08
C GLN A 114 -39.15 20.91 22.04
N LYS A 115 -38.59 21.15 23.22
CA LYS A 115 -37.23 21.70 23.34
C LYS A 115 -36.24 20.58 23.16
N THR A 116 -35.19 20.82 22.35
CA THR A 116 -34.08 19.88 22.24
C THR A 116 -33.30 19.77 23.55
N THR A 117 -32.92 18.57 23.92
CA THR A 117 -32.04 18.29 25.05
C THR A 117 -30.56 18.17 24.62
N ASN A 118 -30.27 18.37 23.36
CA ASN A 118 -28.92 18.23 22.83
C ASN A 118 -28.13 19.53 23.08
N GLU A 119 -27.15 19.43 23.98
CA GLU A 119 -26.30 20.58 24.38
C GLU A 119 -25.45 21.10 23.22
N ASP A 120 -25.02 20.23 22.30
CA ASP A 120 -24.23 20.64 21.13
C ASP A 120 -25.02 21.61 20.23
N ILE A 121 -26.35 21.40 20.08
CA ILE A 121 -27.25 22.30 19.33
C ILE A 121 -27.34 23.66 20.02
N ALA A 122 -27.57 23.66 21.33
CA ALA A 122 -27.63 24.89 22.11
C ALA A 122 -26.33 25.70 22.01
N ASN A 123 -25.20 25.05 22.09
CA ASN A 123 -23.88 25.66 21.93
C ASN A 123 -23.67 26.27 20.53
N VAL A 124 -24.14 25.60 19.47
CA VAL A 124 -24.06 26.13 18.09
C VAL A 124 -24.92 27.36 17.93
N ILE A 125 -26.16 27.37 18.46
CA ILE A 125 -27.06 28.53 18.43
C ILE A 125 -26.43 29.71 19.15
N TYR A 126 -25.81 29.47 20.31
CA TYR A 126 -25.21 30.52 21.13
C TYR A 126 -23.94 31.11 20.50
N ASN A 127 -23.05 30.24 19.99
CA ASN A 127 -21.73 30.64 19.48
C ASN A 127 -21.74 31.03 17.99
N GLY A 128 -22.77 30.67 17.22
CA GLY A 128 -22.86 30.91 15.78
C GLY A 128 -21.78 30.21 14.95
N ARG A 129 -21.28 29.07 15.42
CA ARG A 129 -20.23 28.32 14.73
C ARG A 129 -20.69 26.90 14.45
N THR A 130 -20.45 26.43 13.23
CA THR A 130 -20.70 25.04 12.85
C THR A 130 -19.90 24.08 13.73
N TYR A 131 -20.57 23.06 14.21
CA TYR A 131 -19.96 21.97 14.99
C TYR A 131 -20.12 20.66 14.26
N THR A 132 -19.01 19.92 14.09
CA THR A 132 -19.00 18.61 13.44
C THR A 132 -18.27 17.59 14.28
N LYS A 133 -18.82 16.37 14.38
CA LYS A 133 -18.15 15.25 15.02
C LYS A 133 -18.45 13.92 14.33
N THR A 134 -17.55 12.97 14.51
CA THR A 134 -17.82 11.56 14.16
C THR A 134 -17.93 10.78 15.46
N THR A 135 -18.99 10.02 15.61
CA THR A 135 -19.26 9.23 16.82
C THR A 135 -19.58 7.78 16.45
N LEU A 136 -19.17 6.86 17.32
CA LEU A 136 -19.62 5.46 17.28
C LEU A 136 -20.85 5.36 18.18
N ASN A 137 -21.95 4.87 17.64
CA ASN A 137 -23.13 4.58 18.43
C ASN A 137 -23.02 3.16 18.99
N ASN A 138 -22.97 3.04 20.30
CA ASN A 138 -22.80 1.76 20.99
C ASN A 138 -24.02 0.83 20.88
N SER A 139 -25.19 1.37 20.52
CA SER A 139 -26.43 0.56 20.44
C SER A 139 -26.49 -0.27 19.16
N ASP A 140 -25.99 0.26 18.04
CA ASP A 140 -26.01 -0.39 16.73
C ASP A 140 -24.62 -0.63 16.16
N ASN A 141 -23.58 -0.27 16.91
CA ASN A 141 -22.16 -0.34 16.53
C ASN A 141 -21.82 0.32 15.18
N LYS A 142 -22.60 1.34 14.81
CA LYS A 142 -22.41 2.10 13.57
C LYS A 142 -21.77 3.45 13.82
N ARG A 143 -21.01 3.94 12.83
CA ARG A 143 -20.39 5.26 12.87
C ARG A 143 -21.30 6.28 12.21
N TYR A 144 -21.47 7.41 12.88
CA TYR A 144 -22.27 8.53 12.40
C TYR A 144 -21.44 9.78 12.31
N TYR A 145 -21.63 10.51 11.22
CA TYR A 145 -21.20 11.89 11.09
C TYR A 145 -22.34 12.79 11.57
N ILE A 146 -22.04 13.67 12.51
CA ILE A 146 -22.96 14.67 13.03
C ILE A 146 -22.44 16.03 12.57
N SER A 147 -23.31 16.83 11.97
CA SER A 147 -23.07 18.23 11.61
C SER A 147 -24.18 19.08 12.18
N ILE A 148 -23.82 20.15 12.86
CA ILE A 148 -24.77 21.17 13.41
C ILE A 148 -24.35 22.48 12.82
N THR A 149 -25.20 23.06 11.97
CA THR A 149 -24.91 24.28 11.23
C THR A 149 -25.87 25.40 11.70
N PRO A 150 -25.34 26.55 12.14
CA PRO A 150 -26.19 27.69 12.53
C PRO A 150 -26.84 28.32 11.30
N LEU A 151 -28.09 28.74 11.43
CA LEU A 151 -28.83 29.49 10.42
C LEU A 151 -28.83 30.97 10.83
N PHE A 152 -28.34 31.82 9.93
CA PHE A 152 -28.26 33.26 10.18
C PHE A 152 -29.43 33.97 9.51
N SER A 153 -29.90 35.07 10.15
CA SER A 153 -30.96 35.90 9.62
C SER A 153 -30.64 36.44 8.24
N SER A 154 -31.64 36.40 7.34
CA SER A 154 -31.58 37.05 6.02
C SER A 154 -32.02 38.51 6.07
N LYS A 155 -32.62 38.94 7.18
CA LYS A 155 -33.19 40.28 7.37
C LYS A 155 -32.40 41.09 8.41
N GLY A 156 -31.81 42.18 8.00
CA GLY A 156 -31.16 43.14 8.91
C GLY A 156 -29.71 42.74 9.27
N ASN A 157 -29.45 42.39 10.52
CA ASN A 157 -28.10 42.05 10.97
C ASN A 157 -27.77 40.58 10.66
N THR A 158 -26.88 40.37 9.72
CA THR A 158 -26.47 39.03 9.22
C THR A 158 -25.77 38.13 10.25
N ASN A 159 -25.50 38.64 11.45
CA ASN A 159 -24.84 37.90 12.54
C ASN A 159 -25.83 37.33 13.57
N THR A 160 -27.14 37.49 13.37
CA THR A 160 -28.14 36.97 14.32
C THR A 160 -28.49 35.54 13.93
N VAL A 161 -28.23 34.57 14.84
CA VAL A 161 -28.61 33.17 14.65
C VAL A 161 -30.12 33.02 14.91
N VAL A 162 -30.84 32.53 13.90
CA VAL A 162 -32.30 32.28 13.95
C VAL A 162 -32.64 30.83 14.27
N GLY A 163 -31.66 29.95 14.18
CA GLY A 163 -31.80 28.53 14.48
C GLY A 163 -30.56 27.74 14.10
N ALA A 164 -30.71 26.44 14.12
CA ALA A 164 -29.66 25.50 13.68
C ALA A 164 -30.26 24.27 12.99
N VAL A 165 -29.52 23.71 12.09
CA VAL A 165 -29.81 22.41 11.49
C VAL A 165 -28.88 21.37 12.09
N TYR A 166 -29.44 20.37 12.75
CA TYR A 166 -28.74 19.15 13.17
C TYR A 166 -28.94 18.11 12.10
N LEU A 167 -27.83 17.48 11.69
CA LEU A 167 -27.79 16.43 10.71
C LEU A 167 -26.98 15.25 11.24
N ARG A 168 -27.55 14.07 11.15
CA ARG A 168 -26.90 12.80 11.49
C ARG A 168 -26.90 11.89 10.29
N ALA A 169 -25.72 11.52 9.81
CA ALA A 169 -25.55 10.67 8.62
C ALA A 169 -24.74 9.43 8.94
N ASN A 170 -25.14 8.29 8.38
CA ASN A 170 -24.50 7.00 8.56
C ASN A 170 -23.25 6.91 7.69
N LEU A 171 -22.09 6.61 8.31
CA LEU A 171 -20.80 6.45 7.62
C LEU A 171 -20.51 5.02 7.19
N GLU A 172 -21.39 4.07 7.48
CA GLU A 172 -21.12 2.66 7.22
C GLU A 172 -20.81 2.40 5.74
N SER A 173 -21.59 2.99 4.83
CA SER A 173 -21.37 2.86 3.38
C SER A 173 -19.97 3.34 2.94
N VAL A 174 -19.41 4.35 3.62
CA VAL A 174 -18.06 4.85 3.36
C VAL A 174 -17.02 3.85 3.83
N TYR A 175 -17.19 3.30 5.03
CA TYR A 175 -16.27 2.31 5.59
C TYR A 175 -16.35 0.98 4.85
N ASP A 176 -17.53 0.54 4.43
CA ASP A 176 -17.71 -0.66 3.62
C ASP A 176 -17.02 -0.53 2.26
N SER A 177 -17.15 0.62 1.62
CA SER A 177 -16.46 0.90 0.35
C SER A 177 -14.93 0.84 0.52
N VAL A 178 -14.40 1.42 1.60
CA VAL A 178 -12.96 1.36 1.90
C VAL A 178 -12.53 -0.08 2.22
N ASN A 179 -13.33 -0.82 2.98
CA ASN A 179 -13.03 -2.21 3.34
C ASN A 179 -13.01 -3.13 2.10
N ASN A 180 -13.96 -2.97 1.19
CA ASN A 180 -13.98 -3.72 -0.07
C ASN A 180 -12.71 -3.48 -0.89
N VAL A 181 -12.24 -2.23 -0.97
CA VAL A 181 -10.99 -1.90 -1.66
C VAL A 181 -9.78 -2.51 -0.95
N ILE A 182 -9.75 -2.53 0.39
CA ILE A 182 -8.69 -3.21 1.17
C ILE A 182 -8.64 -4.69 0.82
N VAL A 183 -9.79 -5.37 0.74
CA VAL A 183 -9.87 -6.80 0.38
C VAL A 183 -9.34 -7.02 -1.03
N ILE A 184 -9.77 -6.21 -2.01
CA ILE A 184 -9.29 -6.29 -3.41
C ILE A 184 -7.78 -6.06 -3.48
N PHE A 185 -7.28 -5.03 -2.78
CA PHE A 185 -5.86 -4.72 -2.74
C PHE A 185 -5.03 -5.84 -2.11
N THR A 186 -5.51 -6.40 -1.00
CA THR A 186 -4.82 -7.48 -0.28
C THR A 186 -4.75 -8.75 -1.14
N THR A 187 -5.83 -9.10 -1.82
CA THR A 187 -5.84 -10.27 -2.72
C THR A 187 -4.92 -10.06 -3.92
N ALA A 188 -4.94 -8.88 -4.54
CA ALA A 188 -4.03 -8.54 -5.63
C ALA A 188 -2.55 -8.56 -5.17
N ALA A 189 -2.26 -8.07 -3.97
CA ALA A 189 -0.92 -8.09 -3.39
C ALA A 189 -0.41 -9.53 -3.15
N LEU A 190 -1.27 -10.43 -2.68
CA LEU A 190 -0.93 -11.85 -2.51
C LEU A 190 -0.61 -12.52 -3.86
N ILE A 191 -1.40 -12.26 -4.88
CA ILE A 191 -1.16 -12.78 -6.22
C ILE A 191 0.18 -12.25 -6.77
N ALA A 192 0.41 -10.94 -6.65
CA ALA A 192 1.66 -10.30 -7.08
C ALA A 192 2.87 -10.87 -6.33
N MET A 193 2.74 -11.17 -5.04
CA MET A 193 3.79 -11.78 -4.23
C MET A 193 4.14 -13.20 -4.74
N VAL A 194 3.14 -14.02 -5.06
CA VAL A 194 3.35 -15.37 -5.61
C VAL A 194 4.07 -15.30 -6.96
N ILE A 195 3.61 -14.43 -7.86
CA ILE A 195 4.26 -14.21 -9.17
C ILE A 195 5.69 -13.72 -8.98
N GLY A 196 5.92 -12.76 -8.09
CA GLY A 196 7.25 -12.23 -7.79
C GLY A 196 8.21 -13.28 -7.25
N LEU A 197 7.75 -14.19 -6.37
CA LEU A 197 8.55 -15.31 -5.88
C LEU A 197 8.91 -16.31 -7.00
N LEU A 198 7.99 -16.61 -7.91
CA LEU A 198 8.26 -17.45 -9.07
C LEU A 198 9.32 -16.82 -9.98
N LEU A 199 9.17 -15.54 -10.30
CA LEU A 199 10.14 -14.79 -11.10
C LEU A 199 11.51 -14.73 -10.40
N ALA A 200 11.55 -14.48 -9.11
CA ALA A 200 12.79 -14.47 -8.32
C ALA A 200 13.50 -15.83 -8.38
N ALA A 201 12.75 -16.92 -8.32
CA ALA A 201 13.31 -18.27 -8.45
C ALA A 201 13.89 -18.52 -9.86
N LEU A 202 13.20 -18.07 -10.90
CA LEU A 202 13.69 -18.18 -12.29
C LEU A 202 14.99 -17.39 -12.50
N ILE A 203 15.01 -16.11 -12.09
CA ILE A 203 16.18 -15.23 -12.20
C ILE A 203 17.35 -15.79 -11.38
N SER A 204 17.06 -16.25 -10.16
CA SER A 204 18.07 -16.85 -9.29
C SER A 204 18.74 -18.07 -9.92
N ASN A 205 17.97 -18.94 -10.60
CA ASN A 205 18.53 -20.08 -11.31
C ASN A 205 19.36 -19.65 -12.53
N ALA A 206 18.89 -18.66 -13.30
CA ALA A 206 19.60 -18.15 -14.46
C ALA A 206 20.99 -17.57 -14.12
N ILE A 207 21.14 -16.97 -12.94
CA ILE A 207 22.41 -16.40 -12.48
C ILE A 207 23.26 -17.45 -11.76
N THR A 208 22.66 -18.24 -10.87
CA THR A 208 23.42 -19.11 -9.97
C THR A 208 23.96 -20.36 -10.68
N THR A 209 23.26 -20.88 -11.68
CA THR A 209 23.68 -22.11 -12.37
C THR A 209 25.00 -21.91 -13.12
N PRO A 210 25.19 -20.89 -13.98
CA PRO A 210 26.46 -20.60 -14.62
C PRO A 210 27.60 -20.38 -13.62
N ILE A 211 27.35 -19.66 -12.54
CA ILE A 211 28.38 -19.40 -11.51
C ILE A 211 28.82 -20.69 -10.81
N ASP A 212 27.90 -21.62 -10.52
CA ASP A 212 28.27 -22.91 -9.89
C ASP A 212 29.05 -23.81 -10.86
N GLU A 213 28.72 -23.78 -12.14
CA GLU A 213 29.50 -24.49 -13.19
C GLU A 213 30.92 -23.92 -13.30
N MET A 214 31.08 -22.59 -13.38
CA MET A 214 32.40 -21.96 -13.41
C MET A 214 33.23 -22.29 -12.17
N LYS A 215 32.61 -22.25 -10.98
CA LYS A 215 33.25 -22.64 -9.72
C LYS A 215 33.73 -24.12 -9.78
N ARG A 216 32.91 -25.04 -10.28
CA ARG A 216 33.27 -26.47 -10.41
C ARG A 216 34.44 -26.64 -11.38
N GLN A 217 34.39 -26.00 -12.55
CA GLN A 217 35.46 -26.07 -13.55
C GLN A 217 36.76 -25.49 -12.99
N THR A 218 36.74 -24.32 -12.36
CA THR A 218 37.92 -23.73 -11.72
C THR A 218 38.50 -24.64 -10.64
N THR A 219 37.67 -25.37 -9.89
CA THR A 219 38.11 -26.31 -8.87
C THR A 219 38.75 -27.57 -9.52
N ARG A 220 38.28 -28.01 -10.69
CA ARG A 220 38.85 -29.10 -11.47
C ARG A 220 40.23 -28.72 -12.02
N ILE A 221 40.33 -27.51 -12.64
CA ILE A 221 41.58 -26.96 -13.15
C ILE A 221 42.66 -26.94 -12.04
N ALA A 222 42.30 -26.44 -10.84
CA ALA A 222 43.18 -26.39 -9.70
C ALA A 222 43.67 -27.78 -9.20
N ARG A 223 43.00 -28.84 -9.58
CA ARG A 223 43.37 -30.24 -9.28
C ARG A 223 44.08 -30.94 -10.41
N GLY A 224 44.39 -30.24 -11.51
CA GLY A 224 45.03 -30.81 -12.68
C GLY A 224 44.08 -31.54 -13.65
N ASP A 225 42.76 -31.38 -13.46
CA ASP A 225 41.74 -31.91 -14.38
C ASP A 225 41.26 -30.77 -15.29
N TYR A 226 41.82 -30.72 -16.49
CA TYR A 226 41.52 -29.71 -17.50
C TYR A 226 40.41 -30.15 -18.45
N SER A 227 39.91 -31.38 -18.30
CA SER A 227 38.85 -31.93 -19.15
C SER A 227 37.50 -31.27 -18.84
N GLY A 228 36.81 -30.82 -19.88
CA GLY A 228 35.49 -30.22 -19.79
C GLY A 228 35.47 -28.68 -19.87
N SER A 229 34.36 -28.18 -20.27
CA SER A 229 34.14 -26.76 -20.47
C SER A 229 32.87 -26.29 -19.73
N VAL A 230 32.83 -25.00 -19.37
CA VAL A 230 31.65 -24.35 -18.86
C VAL A 230 30.73 -24.03 -20.03
N HIS A 231 29.43 -24.30 -19.87
CA HIS A 231 28.45 -23.95 -20.91
C HIS A 231 28.25 -22.43 -20.98
N VAL A 232 28.26 -21.89 -22.21
CA VAL A 232 28.01 -20.46 -22.45
C VAL A 232 26.51 -20.26 -22.68
N TYR A 233 25.81 -19.77 -21.65
CA TYR A 233 24.35 -19.64 -21.68
C TYR A 233 23.85 -18.39 -22.45
N GLY A 234 24.71 -17.39 -22.65
CA GLY A 234 24.33 -16.14 -23.32
C GLY A 234 25.55 -15.30 -23.72
N ASN A 235 25.31 -14.14 -24.33
CA ASN A 235 26.34 -13.18 -24.74
C ASN A 235 26.48 -12.01 -23.75
N ASP A 236 26.01 -12.20 -22.51
CA ASP A 236 26.13 -11.25 -21.41
C ASP A 236 27.46 -11.37 -20.68
N GLU A 237 27.62 -10.69 -19.57
CA GLU A 237 28.82 -10.70 -18.74
C GLU A 237 29.13 -12.11 -18.18
N LEU A 238 28.09 -12.92 -17.92
CA LEU A 238 28.24 -14.29 -17.46
C LEU A 238 28.76 -15.20 -18.59
N GLY A 239 28.25 -15.01 -19.81
CA GLY A 239 28.74 -15.70 -21.00
C GLY A 239 30.20 -15.37 -21.29
N GLN A 240 30.59 -14.08 -21.20
CA GLN A 240 31.98 -13.65 -21.35
C GLN A 240 32.90 -14.28 -20.27
N LEU A 241 32.43 -14.33 -19.02
CA LEU A 241 33.17 -14.94 -17.94
C LEU A 241 33.33 -16.47 -18.14
N ALA A 242 32.28 -17.13 -18.65
CA ALA A 242 32.38 -18.59 -19.01
C ALA A 242 33.42 -18.85 -20.09
N MET A 243 33.45 -18.00 -21.14
CA MET A 243 34.47 -18.05 -22.19
C MET A 243 35.89 -17.83 -21.64
N ALA A 244 36.05 -16.86 -20.73
CA ALA A 244 37.33 -16.57 -20.09
C ALA A 244 37.84 -17.76 -19.25
N VAL A 245 36.95 -18.44 -18.52
CA VAL A 245 37.28 -19.66 -17.74
C VAL A 245 37.70 -20.80 -18.67
N ASN A 246 37.00 -20.99 -19.79
CA ASN A 246 37.37 -22.01 -20.79
C ASN A 246 38.75 -21.72 -21.39
N ASN A 247 39.00 -20.48 -21.83
CA ASN A 247 40.30 -20.07 -22.38
C ASN A 247 41.43 -20.22 -21.33
N LEU A 248 41.14 -19.98 -20.06
CA LEU A 248 42.12 -20.23 -18.99
C LEU A 248 42.44 -21.72 -18.87
N SER A 249 41.44 -22.61 -18.93
CA SER A 249 41.61 -24.06 -18.89
C SER A 249 42.55 -24.51 -19.98
N ASP A 250 42.31 -24.12 -21.24
CA ASP A 250 43.09 -24.50 -22.41
C ASP A 250 44.56 -24.03 -22.27
N ARG A 251 44.79 -22.79 -21.83
CA ARG A 251 46.15 -22.24 -21.65
C ARG A 251 46.94 -22.93 -20.55
N VAL A 252 46.27 -23.31 -19.44
CA VAL A 252 46.91 -24.02 -18.35
C VAL A 252 47.27 -25.45 -18.79
N GLU A 253 46.39 -26.10 -19.56
CA GLU A 253 46.65 -27.43 -20.16
C GLU A 253 47.87 -27.41 -21.08
N GLU A 254 47.93 -26.44 -22.05
CA GLU A 254 49.09 -26.23 -22.93
C GLU A 254 50.39 -26.01 -22.14
N ALA A 255 50.36 -25.17 -21.13
CA ALA A 255 51.54 -24.90 -20.30
C ALA A 255 52.02 -26.11 -19.53
N GLN A 256 51.08 -26.94 -19.03
CA GLN A 256 51.41 -28.16 -18.32
C GLN A 256 52.01 -29.20 -19.25
N GLU A 257 51.42 -29.43 -20.45
CA GLU A 257 51.96 -30.31 -21.46
C GLU A 257 53.35 -29.94 -21.92
N SER A 258 53.59 -28.61 -22.15
CA SER A 258 54.90 -28.07 -22.48
C SER A 258 55.92 -28.39 -21.37
N THR A 259 55.58 -28.13 -20.13
CA THR A 259 56.42 -28.37 -18.95
C THR A 259 56.76 -29.89 -18.84
N GLU A 260 55.77 -30.75 -19.01
CA GLU A 260 55.99 -32.20 -18.98
C GLU A 260 56.83 -32.69 -20.13
N SER A 261 56.65 -32.11 -21.33
CA SER A 261 57.48 -32.43 -22.49
C SER A 261 58.94 -32.04 -22.28
N GLU A 262 59.20 -30.81 -21.77
CA GLU A 262 60.54 -30.36 -21.40
C GLU A 262 61.19 -31.26 -20.34
N ARG A 263 60.42 -31.60 -19.30
CA ARG A 263 60.88 -32.54 -18.26
C ARG A 263 61.24 -33.89 -18.80
N ARG A 264 60.40 -34.47 -19.67
CA ARG A 264 60.67 -35.76 -20.36
C ARG A 264 61.92 -35.67 -21.22
N ARG A 265 62.11 -34.55 -21.95
CA ARG A 265 63.28 -34.30 -22.78
C ARG A 265 64.54 -34.23 -21.93
N LEU A 266 64.51 -33.47 -20.83
CA LEU A 266 65.64 -33.39 -19.88
C LEU A 266 66.00 -34.78 -19.30
N TYR A 267 64.96 -35.53 -18.88
CA TYR A 267 65.14 -36.89 -18.37
C TYR A 267 65.78 -37.84 -19.39
N SER A 268 65.32 -37.76 -20.65
CA SER A 268 65.87 -38.57 -21.76
C SER A 268 67.31 -38.19 -22.00
N VAL A 269 67.69 -36.93 -22.03
CA VAL A 269 69.07 -36.48 -22.18
C VAL A 269 69.92 -36.96 -21.06
N LEU A 270 69.50 -36.79 -19.79
CA LEU A 270 70.27 -37.26 -18.61
C LEU A 270 70.46 -38.78 -18.57
N THR A 271 69.46 -39.60 -19.02
CA THR A 271 69.49 -41.05 -18.95
C THR A 271 70.32 -41.63 -20.04
N HIS A 272 70.53 -40.98 -21.20
CA HIS A 272 71.26 -41.45 -22.34
C HIS A 272 72.67 -40.84 -22.49
N MET A 273 73.03 -39.97 -21.53
CA MET A 273 74.43 -39.45 -21.47
C MET A 273 75.37 -40.53 -20.91
N SER A 274 76.37 -40.95 -21.73
CA SER A 274 77.40 -41.84 -21.30
C SER A 274 78.48 -41.25 -20.46
N ASP A 275 78.51 -39.91 -20.39
CA ASP A 275 79.50 -39.09 -19.62
C ASP A 275 78.91 -38.47 -18.37
N GLY A 276 79.68 -38.43 -17.30
CA GLY A 276 79.23 -37.81 -16.03
C GLY A 276 79.10 -36.31 -16.13
N VAL A 277 78.00 -35.76 -15.59
CA VAL A 277 77.79 -34.32 -15.50
C VAL A 277 78.13 -33.82 -14.08
N ILE A 278 79.03 -32.82 -13.98
CA ILE A 278 79.38 -32.17 -12.76
C ILE A 278 78.77 -30.74 -12.79
N ALA A 279 77.81 -30.48 -11.95
CA ALA A 279 77.25 -29.14 -11.76
C ALA A 279 78.02 -28.43 -10.62
N THR A 280 78.61 -27.28 -10.90
CA THR A 280 79.24 -26.42 -9.90
C THR A 280 78.46 -25.13 -9.69
N ASP A 281 78.18 -24.79 -8.46
CA ASP A 281 77.62 -23.48 -8.12
C ASP A 281 78.74 -22.47 -7.95
N ARG A 282 78.56 -21.27 -8.54
CA ARG A 282 79.46 -20.14 -8.35
C ARG A 282 78.95 -19.32 -7.19
N ARG A 283 79.63 -19.45 -6.04
CA ARG A 283 79.48 -18.49 -4.95
C ARG A 283 80.39 -17.29 -5.17
#